data_65c14e88c4dd4e6afd3fa4158db67523
#
_entry.id   65c14e88c4dd4e6afd3fa4158db67523
#
_cell.length_a   1.000
_cell.length_b   1.000
_cell.length_c   1.000
_cell.angle_alpha   90.00
_cell.angle_beta   90.00
_cell.angle_gamma   90.00
#
_symmetry.space_group_name_H-M   'P 1'
#
loop_
_entity.id
_entity.type
_entity.pdbx_description
1 polymer ?
#
loop_
_entity_poly.entity_id
_entity_poly.type
_entity_poly.pdbx_seq_one_letter_code
_entity_poly.pdbx_strand_id
1 'polypeptide(L)'
;VVYLEDLMAEALDTDPALREQFLDQWIYEAGIRTGLYTDIIKDYINSEYAGTKDMVMKTMAGINLQELPQQHTNLLVDMVSDRTKLVCAPMPNLYFTRDPFNMIGNGVGINRMYSTTRNRETIYGSYIFNYHPDFKDVPQYYSRENTFHIEGGDVLNINDHVLAIGISQRT
;
A
#
# COMPACT_ATOMS: atom_id res chain seq x y z
N VAL A 1 -2.60 6.40 20.86
CA VAL A 1 -2.48 6.66 19.42
C VAL A 1 -1.43 5.71 18.88
N VAL A 2 -1.74 4.99 17.84
CA VAL A 2 -0.80 4.15 17.09
C VAL A 2 -0.68 4.68 15.68
N TYR A 3 0.48 4.53 15.07
CA TYR A 3 0.72 4.99 13.72
C TYR A 3 0.64 3.83 12.73
N LEU A 4 0.17 4.11 11.51
CA LEU A 4 -0.01 3.10 10.47
C LEU A 4 1.32 2.41 10.11
N GLU A 5 2.39 3.19 10.02
CA GLU A 5 3.73 2.69 9.73
C GLU A 5 4.28 1.77 10.82
N ASP A 6 3.92 1.99 12.09
CA ASP A 6 4.32 1.11 13.18
C ASP A 6 3.58 -0.22 13.11
N LEU A 7 2.26 -0.19 12.97
CA LEU A 7 1.44 -1.39 12.82
C LEU A 7 1.85 -2.22 11.60
N MET A 8 2.18 -1.54 10.50
CA MET A 8 2.63 -2.24 9.28
C MET A 8 4.00 -2.88 9.49
N ALA A 9 4.93 -2.19 10.15
CA ALA A 9 6.23 -2.75 10.46
C ALA A 9 6.10 -3.97 11.39
N GLU A 10 5.31 -3.86 12.46
CA GLU A 10 5.03 -4.97 13.38
C GLU A 10 4.39 -6.17 12.65
N ALA A 11 3.49 -5.94 11.71
CA ALA A 11 2.90 -7.01 10.91
C ALA A 11 3.95 -7.71 10.02
N LEU A 12 4.83 -6.95 9.37
CA LEU A 12 5.87 -7.50 8.49
C LEU A 12 6.98 -8.22 9.27
N ASP A 13 7.26 -7.79 10.50
CA ASP A 13 8.28 -8.41 11.35
C ASP A 13 7.84 -9.76 11.94
N THR A 14 6.58 -10.16 11.75
CA THR A 14 6.10 -11.49 12.19
C THR A 14 6.71 -12.65 11.39
N ASP A 15 7.03 -12.42 10.11
CA ASP A 15 7.68 -13.40 9.24
C ASP A 15 8.57 -12.68 8.22
N PRO A 16 9.88 -13.00 8.14
CA PRO A 16 10.79 -12.40 7.17
C PRO A 16 10.34 -12.51 5.71
N ALA A 17 9.56 -13.53 5.35
CA ALA A 17 9.02 -13.69 4.00
C ALA A 17 7.98 -12.62 3.64
N LEU A 18 7.29 -12.06 4.63
CA LEU A 18 6.26 -11.03 4.40
C LEU A 18 6.85 -9.72 3.86
N ARG A 19 8.07 -9.38 4.28
CA ARG A 19 8.78 -8.20 3.76
C ARG A 19 8.95 -8.28 2.24
N GLU A 20 9.45 -9.41 1.76
CA GLU A 20 9.66 -9.64 0.33
C GLU A 20 8.33 -9.70 -0.43
N GLN A 21 7.35 -10.42 0.11
CA GLN A 21 6.01 -10.50 -0.46
C GLN A 21 5.36 -9.13 -0.58
N PHE A 22 5.48 -8.29 0.45
CA PHE A 22 4.97 -6.92 0.43
C PHE A 22 5.64 -6.07 -0.64
N LEU A 23 6.97 -6.11 -0.75
CA LEU A 23 7.70 -5.34 -1.75
C LEU A 23 7.32 -5.77 -3.17
N ASP A 24 7.20 -7.07 -3.44
CA ASP A 24 6.77 -7.58 -4.74
C ASP A 24 5.37 -7.07 -5.10
N GLN A 25 4.43 -7.16 -4.18
CA GLN A 25 3.07 -6.67 -4.39
C GLN A 25 3.04 -5.15 -4.57
N TRP A 26 3.76 -4.40 -3.73
CA TRP A 26 3.81 -2.95 -3.79
C TRP A 26 4.40 -2.44 -5.11
N ILE A 27 5.50 -3.05 -5.59
CA ILE A 27 6.13 -2.74 -6.88
C ILE A 27 5.18 -3.09 -8.03
N TYR A 28 4.56 -4.26 -7.97
CA TYR A 28 3.58 -4.68 -8.97
C TYR A 28 2.40 -3.70 -9.06
N GLU A 29 1.83 -3.27 -7.94
CA GLU A 29 0.73 -2.32 -7.89
C GLU A 29 1.16 -0.89 -8.29
N ALA A 30 2.45 -0.56 -8.19
CA ALA A 30 3.02 0.68 -8.75
C ALA A 30 3.06 0.69 -10.30
N GLY A 31 2.73 -0.43 -10.94
CA GLY A 31 2.71 -0.56 -12.40
C GLY A 31 4.00 -1.08 -12.99
N ILE A 32 4.99 -1.43 -12.17
CA ILE A 32 6.25 -2.02 -12.62
C ILE A 32 6.01 -3.49 -12.97
N ARG A 33 6.30 -3.86 -14.22
CA ARG A 33 6.02 -5.21 -14.76
C ARG A 33 7.26 -5.92 -15.28
N THR A 34 8.42 -5.26 -15.30
CA THR A 34 9.68 -5.83 -15.80
C THR A 34 10.54 -6.30 -14.63
N GLY A 35 11.06 -7.53 -14.70
CA GLY A 35 11.89 -8.11 -13.65
C GLY A 35 13.09 -7.24 -13.29
N LEU A 36 13.78 -6.70 -14.30
CA LEU A 36 14.95 -5.86 -14.08
C LEU A 36 14.67 -4.65 -13.17
N TYR A 37 13.59 -3.91 -13.41
CA TYR A 37 13.25 -2.76 -12.56
C TYR A 37 12.75 -3.20 -11.17
N THR A 38 12.07 -4.32 -11.10
CA THR A 38 11.66 -4.92 -9.81
C THR A 38 12.89 -5.21 -8.95
N ASP A 39 13.89 -5.89 -9.52
CA ASP A 39 15.13 -6.25 -8.81
C ASP A 39 15.90 -4.98 -8.36
N ILE A 40 16.06 -4.00 -9.23
CA ILE A 40 16.74 -2.73 -8.91
C ILE A 40 16.05 -2.00 -7.75
N ILE A 41 14.72 -1.94 -7.76
CA ILE A 41 13.95 -1.27 -6.70
C ILE A 41 14.07 -2.04 -5.39
N LYS A 42 13.99 -3.37 -5.42
CA LYS A 42 14.15 -4.21 -4.22
C LYS A 42 15.56 -4.08 -3.64
N ASP A 43 16.59 -4.14 -4.48
CA ASP A 43 17.98 -3.97 -4.05
C ASP A 43 18.21 -2.58 -3.43
N TYR A 44 17.68 -1.54 -4.06
CA TYR A 44 17.73 -0.18 -3.51
C TYR A 44 17.06 -0.07 -2.14
N ILE A 45 15.82 -0.57 -2.02
CA ILE A 45 15.09 -0.51 -0.75
C ILE A 45 15.80 -1.34 0.32
N ASN A 46 16.27 -2.54 0.00
CA ASN A 46 16.92 -3.42 0.95
C ASN A 46 18.30 -2.90 1.40
N SER A 47 19.03 -2.18 0.53
CA SER A 47 20.34 -1.61 0.88
C SER A 47 20.22 -0.32 1.69
N GLU A 48 19.29 0.58 1.33
CA GLU A 48 19.19 1.91 1.95
C GLU A 48 18.23 1.94 3.14
N TYR A 49 17.24 1.03 3.18
CA TYR A 49 16.18 1.01 4.19
C TYR A 49 16.10 -0.37 4.86
N ALA A 50 17.18 -0.76 5.58
CA ALA A 50 17.26 -2.06 6.25
C ALA A 50 16.20 -2.24 7.36
N GLY A 51 15.82 -1.16 8.05
CA GLY A 51 14.76 -1.16 9.06
C GLY A 51 13.37 -1.30 8.43
N THR A 52 12.52 -2.19 8.96
CA THR A 52 11.18 -2.43 8.41
C THR A 52 10.32 -1.17 8.39
N LYS A 53 10.34 -0.39 9.46
CA LYS A 53 9.60 0.88 9.52
C LYS A 53 10.09 1.90 8.47
N ASP A 54 11.40 2.04 8.32
CA ASP A 54 11.98 2.98 7.34
C ASP A 54 11.62 2.55 5.91
N MET A 55 11.64 1.25 5.64
CA MET A 55 11.18 0.67 4.38
C MET A 55 9.70 0.98 4.14
N VAL A 56 8.83 0.78 5.13
CA VAL A 56 7.39 1.10 5.04
C VAL A 56 7.20 2.58 4.73
N MET A 57 7.86 3.47 5.45
CA MET A 57 7.79 4.92 5.20
C MET A 57 8.28 5.28 3.79
N LYS A 58 9.36 4.63 3.32
CA LYS A 58 9.86 4.83 1.95
C LYS A 58 8.84 4.42 0.90
N THR A 59 8.13 3.30 1.10
CA THR A 59 7.08 2.87 0.17
C THR A 59 5.90 3.85 0.11
N MET A 60 5.58 4.53 1.22
CA MET A 60 4.57 5.60 1.25
C MET A 60 5.03 6.87 0.51
N ALA A 61 6.32 7.22 0.65
CA ALA A 61 6.92 8.40 0.04
C ALA A 61 7.13 8.26 -1.48
N GLY A 62 7.18 7.03 -1.99
CA GLY A 62 7.48 6.75 -3.40
C GLY A 62 8.97 6.81 -3.73
N ILE A 63 9.30 6.60 -5.00
CA ILE A 63 10.68 6.54 -5.50
C ILE A 63 10.81 7.35 -6.79
N ASN A 64 11.79 8.24 -6.84
CA ASN A 64 12.19 8.95 -8.06
C ASN A 64 13.29 8.17 -8.80
N LEU A 65 13.38 8.36 -10.10
CA LEU A 65 14.41 7.72 -10.93
C LEU A 65 15.83 8.12 -10.50
N GLN A 66 16.01 9.33 -10.00
CA GLN A 66 17.33 9.81 -9.53
C GLN A 66 17.84 9.11 -8.27
N GLU A 67 16.96 8.48 -7.50
CA GLU A 67 17.31 7.75 -6.28
C GLU A 67 17.86 6.35 -6.60
N LEU A 68 17.49 5.81 -7.75
CA LEU A 68 17.95 4.48 -8.17
C LEU A 68 19.37 4.52 -8.73
N PRO A 69 20.15 3.43 -8.57
CA PRO A 69 21.47 3.30 -9.16
C PRO A 69 21.42 3.55 -10.68
N GLN A 70 22.40 4.29 -11.18
CA GLN A 70 22.49 4.56 -12.62
C GLN A 70 22.73 3.25 -13.36
N GLN A 71 21.79 2.86 -14.19
CA GLN A 71 22.07 1.87 -15.22
C GLN A 71 22.85 2.58 -16.33
N HIS A 72 24.13 2.22 -16.50
CA HIS A 72 24.93 2.68 -17.64
C HIS A 72 24.42 2.00 -18.90
N THR A 73 23.40 2.57 -19.50
CA THR A 73 22.95 2.13 -20.82
C THR A 73 23.50 3.12 -21.85
N ASN A 74 23.88 2.60 -23.03
CA ASN A 74 24.32 3.43 -24.15
C ASN A 74 23.11 3.93 -24.97
N LEU A 75 21.91 3.87 -24.44
CA LEU A 75 20.72 4.31 -25.15
C LEU A 75 20.50 5.81 -24.97
N LEU A 76 20.31 6.51 -26.09
CA LEU A 76 20.02 7.96 -26.12
C LEU A 76 18.80 8.33 -25.22
N VAL A 77 17.83 7.43 -25.09
CA VAL A 77 16.66 7.61 -24.24
C VAL A 77 17.06 7.81 -22.77
N ASP A 78 18.06 7.07 -22.27
CA ASP A 78 18.51 7.17 -20.88
C ASP A 78 19.35 8.42 -20.63
N MET A 79 19.97 8.98 -21.69
CA MET A 79 20.71 10.25 -21.61
C MET A 79 19.78 11.48 -21.57
N VAL A 80 18.56 11.36 -22.07
CA VAL A 80 17.55 12.45 -22.17
C VAL A 80 16.43 12.29 -21.15
N SER A 81 16.39 11.19 -20.41
CA SER A 81 15.33 10.92 -19.43
C SER A 81 15.33 11.95 -18.30
N ASP A 82 14.17 12.53 -18.04
CA ASP A 82 13.97 13.38 -16.88
C ASP A 82 14.13 12.53 -15.60
N ARG A 83 15.23 12.71 -14.91
CA ARG A 83 15.58 11.95 -13.71
C ARG A 83 14.70 12.28 -12.49
N THR A 84 13.93 13.36 -12.55
CA THR A 84 12.95 13.70 -11.52
C THR A 84 11.64 12.89 -11.66
N LYS A 85 11.54 12.08 -12.72
CA LYS A 85 10.38 11.24 -12.98
C LYS A 85 10.17 10.26 -11.83
N LEU A 86 8.92 10.17 -11.37
CA LEU A 86 8.50 9.17 -10.39
C LEU A 86 8.51 7.77 -11.03
N VAL A 87 9.23 6.85 -10.41
CA VAL A 87 9.20 5.42 -10.75
C VAL A 87 8.06 4.74 -9.99
N CYS A 88 7.98 5.01 -8.69
CA CYS A 88 6.84 4.61 -7.87
C CYS A 88 6.20 5.86 -7.29
N ALA A 89 4.94 6.11 -7.64
CA ALA A 89 4.23 7.28 -7.15
C ALA A 89 4.04 7.25 -5.63
N PRO A 90 4.15 8.41 -4.94
CA PRO A 90 3.85 8.52 -3.52
C PRO A 90 2.34 8.31 -3.25
N MET A 91 2.01 8.10 -1.98
CA MET A 91 0.63 7.94 -1.50
C MET A 91 0.21 9.10 -0.59
N PRO A 92 -0.01 10.31 -1.13
CA PRO A 92 -0.21 11.53 -0.33
C PRO A 92 -1.49 11.53 0.49
N ASN A 93 -2.46 10.68 0.15
CA ASN A 93 -3.75 10.59 0.83
C ASN A 93 -3.80 9.48 1.90
N LEU A 94 -2.70 8.78 2.14
CA LEU A 94 -2.67 7.67 3.09
C LEU A 94 -2.97 8.08 4.54
N TYR A 95 -2.81 9.36 4.90
CA TYR A 95 -3.20 9.87 6.21
C TYR A 95 -4.74 9.86 6.43
N PHE A 96 -5.55 9.71 5.39
CA PHE A 96 -6.98 9.43 5.48
C PHE A 96 -7.22 7.93 5.62
N THR A 97 -6.88 7.37 6.77
CA THR A 97 -6.91 5.92 7.02
C THR A 97 -8.29 5.28 6.88
N ARG A 98 -9.35 6.07 7.03
CA ARG A 98 -10.74 5.58 6.91
C ARG A 98 -11.09 5.15 5.49
N ASP A 99 -10.55 5.81 4.46
CA ASP A 99 -10.93 5.53 3.07
C ASP A 99 -10.44 4.15 2.60
N PRO A 100 -9.16 3.75 2.82
CA PRO A 100 -8.65 2.45 2.39
C PRO A 100 -9.13 1.28 3.24
N PHE A 101 -9.44 1.50 4.53
CA PHE A 101 -10.03 0.50 5.41
C PHE A 101 -10.82 1.16 6.54
N ASN A 102 -11.96 0.58 6.91
CA ASN A 102 -12.84 1.16 7.92
C ASN A 102 -13.40 0.09 8.85
N MET A 103 -13.56 0.46 10.12
CA MET A 103 -14.18 -0.42 11.11
C MET A 103 -15.69 -0.48 10.91
N ILE A 104 -16.23 -1.70 10.94
CA ILE A 104 -17.67 -1.99 10.86
C ILE A 104 -18.01 -2.88 12.03
N GLY A 105 -18.67 -2.33 13.07
CA GLY A 105 -18.93 -3.08 14.28
C GLY A 105 -17.64 -3.62 14.92
N ASN A 106 -17.54 -4.94 15.05
CA ASN A 106 -16.37 -5.65 15.58
C ASN A 106 -15.38 -6.12 14.49
N GLY A 107 -15.57 -5.72 13.25
CA GLY A 107 -14.73 -6.13 12.13
C GLY A 107 -14.26 -4.97 11.28
N VAL A 108 -13.65 -5.27 10.14
CA VAL A 108 -13.07 -4.31 9.22
C VAL A 108 -13.51 -4.58 7.79
N GLY A 109 -13.70 -3.51 7.02
CA GLY A 109 -13.74 -3.56 5.57
C GLY A 109 -12.37 -3.14 5.02
N ILE A 110 -11.69 -4.02 4.28
CA ILE A 110 -10.52 -3.65 3.48
C ILE A 110 -11.04 -3.23 2.12
N ASN A 111 -11.03 -1.94 1.87
CA ASN A 111 -11.79 -1.36 0.78
C ASN A 111 -11.11 -1.58 -0.58
N ARG A 112 -11.93 -1.67 -1.64
CA ARG A 112 -11.47 -1.55 -3.01
C ARG A 112 -11.73 -0.13 -3.49
N MET A 113 -10.69 0.68 -3.51
CA MET A 113 -10.81 2.09 -3.90
C MET A 113 -11.14 2.23 -5.40
N TYR A 114 -11.96 3.21 -5.74
CA TYR A 114 -12.30 3.52 -7.14
C TYR A 114 -11.07 3.99 -7.94
N SER A 115 -10.26 4.87 -7.35
CA SER A 115 -9.01 5.31 -7.97
C SER A 115 -7.96 4.22 -7.90
N THR A 116 -7.42 3.81 -9.03
CA THR A 116 -6.33 2.82 -9.10
C THR A 116 -5.09 3.27 -8.33
N THR A 117 -4.79 4.57 -8.33
CA THR A 117 -3.69 5.15 -7.56
C THR A 117 -3.93 5.00 -6.06
N ARG A 118 -5.14 5.31 -5.58
CA ARG A 118 -5.49 5.18 -4.17
C ARG A 118 -5.73 3.73 -3.73
N ASN A 119 -6.08 2.84 -4.66
CA ASN A 119 -6.27 1.42 -4.31
C ASN A 119 -4.98 0.79 -3.75
N ARG A 120 -3.81 1.31 -4.10
CA ARG A 120 -2.53 0.91 -3.51
C ARG A 120 -2.45 1.21 -2.01
N GLU A 121 -3.18 2.21 -1.52
CA GLU A 121 -3.22 2.55 -0.09
C GLU A 121 -3.81 1.41 0.74
N THR A 122 -4.68 0.58 0.16
CA THR A 122 -5.35 -0.52 0.87
C THR A 122 -4.42 -1.70 1.19
N ILE A 123 -3.23 -1.76 0.57
CA ILE A 123 -2.25 -2.82 0.83
C ILE A 123 -1.80 -2.83 2.30
N TYR A 124 -1.61 -1.65 2.91
CA TYR A 124 -1.16 -1.54 4.30
C TYR A 124 -2.21 -2.12 5.26
N GLY A 125 -3.48 -1.73 5.11
CA GLY A 125 -4.56 -2.32 5.90
C GLY A 125 -4.69 -3.82 5.68
N SER A 126 -4.53 -4.28 4.44
CA SER A 126 -4.57 -5.71 4.13
C SER A 126 -3.49 -6.50 4.88
N TYR A 127 -2.25 -6.01 4.90
CA TYR A 127 -1.17 -6.68 5.64
C TYR A 127 -1.38 -6.63 7.16
N ILE A 128 -1.79 -5.48 7.71
CA ILE A 128 -2.07 -5.34 9.14
C ILE A 128 -3.15 -6.33 9.57
N PHE A 129 -4.30 -6.36 8.90
CA PHE A 129 -5.41 -7.22 9.30
C PHE A 129 -5.26 -8.70 8.91
N ASN A 130 -4.22 -9.07 8.15
CA ASN A 130 -3.91 -10.46 7.88
C ASN A 130 -2.77 -11.01 8.74
N TYR A 131 -1.84 -10.16 9.20
CA TYR A 131 -0.59 -10.66 9.80
C TYR A 131 -0.24 -10.05 11.16
N HIS A 132 -0.76 -8.87 11.50
CA HIS A 132 -0.45 -8.27 12.79
C HIS A 132 -1.02 -9.10 13.95
N PRO A 133 -0.24 -9.40 15.00
CA PRO A 133 -0.69 -10.27 16.11
C PRO A 133 -2.02 -9.87 16.76
N ASP A 134 -2.25 -8.56 16.93
CA ASP A 134 -3.45 -8.03 17.59
C ASP A 134 -4.66 -7.89 16.65
N PHE A 135 -4.46 -7.92 15.31
CA PHE A 135 -5.52 -7.61 14.35
C PHE A 135 -5.87 -8.73 13.39
N LYS A 136 -5.03 -9.77 13.26
CA LYS A 136 -5.23 -10.87 12.30
C LYS A 136 -6.52 -11.68 12.51
N ASP A 137 -7.05 -11.67 13.74
CA ASP A 137 -8.27 -12.39 14.08
C ASP A 137 -9.53 -11.49 13.98
N VAL A 138 -9.40 -10.23 13.58
CA VAL A 138 -10.51 -9.31 13.36
C VAL A 138 -11.31 -9.76 12.15
N PRO A 139 -12.66 -9.94 12.24
CA PRO A 139 -13.47 -10.30 11.09
C PRO A 139 -13.36 -9.32 9.95
N GLN A 140 -13.13 -9.81 8.72
CA GLN A 140 -13.08 -8.99 7.52
C GLN A 140 -14.42 -9.09 6.78
N TYR A 141 -15.17 -7.99 6.73
CA TYR A 141 -16.49 -7.94 6.08
C TYR A 141 -16.42 -7.55 4.61
N TYR A 142 -15.33 -6.94 4.20
CA TYR A 142 -15.07 -6.59 2.81
C TYR A 142 -13.59 -6.81 2.48
N SER A 143 -13.32 -7.21 1.22
CA SER A 143 -11.97 -7.46 0.73
C SER A 143 -11.66 -6.55 -0.44
N ARG A 144 -10.42 -6.04 -0.49
CA ARG A 144 -9.89 -5.28 -1.63
C ARG A 144 -9.92 -6.04 -2.97
N GLU A 145 -10.07 -7.37 -2.91
CA GLU A 145 -10.15 -8.25 -4.08
C GLU A 145 -11.58 -8.37 -4.64
N ASN A 146 -12.58 -7.80 -3.97
CA ASN A 146 -13.96 -7.84 -4.44
C ASN A 146 -14.12 -7.06 -5.74
N THR A 147 -15.15 -7.38 -6.52
CA THR A 147 -15.39 -6.79 -7.84
C THR A 147 -15.82 -5.31 -7.77
N PHE A 148 -16.62 -4.97 -6.76
CA PHE A 148 -17.20 -3.63 -6.63
C PHE A 148 -16.31 -2.73 -5.78
N HIS A 149 -16.38 -1.43 -6.04
CA HIS A 149 -15.67 -0.43 -5.25
C HIS A 149 -16.45 -0.10 -3.98
N ILE A 150 -15.73 0.23 -2.93
CA ILE A 150 -16.25 0.83 -1.70
C ILE A 150 -15.14 1.69 -1.08
N GLU A 151 -15.52 2.82 -0.54
CA GLU A 151 -14.59 3.69 0.21
C GLU A 151 -15.18 3.97 1.59
N GLY A 152 -14.33 4.04 2.59
CA GLY A 152 -14.79 4.19 3.97
C GLY A 152 -15.52 5.49 4.28
N GLY A 153 -15.37 6.50 3.41
CA GLY A 153 -16.16 7.72 3.46
C GLY A 153 -17.65 7.51 3.19
N ASP A 154 -17.99 6.46 2.43
CA ASP A 154 -19.37 6.10 2.09
C ASP A 154 -19.99 5.11 3.10
N VAL A 155 -19.22 4.65 4.10
CA VAL A 155 -19.67 3.68 5.10
C VAL A 155 -19.89 4.36 6.46
N LEU A 156 -21.11 4.34 6.95
CA LEU A 156 -21.48 4.98 8.20
C LEU A 156 -22.16 3.97 9.15
N ASN A 157 -21.53 3.70 10.29
CA ASN A 157 -22.14 2.96 11.39
C ASN A 157 -23.16 3.88 12.09
N ILE A 158 -24.46 3.58 11.95
CA ILE A 158 -25.52 4.34 12.61
C ILE A 158 -25.67 3.86 14.07
N ASN A 159 -25.68 2.54 14.26
CA ASN A 159 -25.70 1.89 15.57
C ASN A 159 -25.25 0.43 15.42
N ASP A 160 -25.34 -0.37 16.48
CA ASP A 160 -24.90 -1.77 16.53
C ASP A 160 -25.62 -2.70 15.52
N HIS A 161 -26.71 -2.24 14.91
CA HIS A 161 -27.57 -3.05 14.04
C HIS A 161 -27.79 -2.45 12.65
N VAL A 162 -27.38 -1.20 12.43
CA VAL A 162 -27.67 -0.45 11.20
C VAL A 162 -26.39 0.15 10.64
N LEU A 163 -26.09 -0.24 9.41
CA LEU A 163 -25.04 0.30 8.59
C LEU A 163 -25.66 1.06 7.40
N ALA A 164 -25.27 2.30 7.19
CA ALA A 164 -25.63 3.03 5.98
C ALA A 164 -24.44 3.05 5.02
N ILE A 165 -24.70 2.72 3.75
CA ILE A 165 -23.70 2.76 2.68
C ILE A 165 -24.21 3.70 1.60
N GLY A 166 -23.44 4.75 1.30
CA GLY A 166 -23.73 5.67 0.22
C GLY A 166 -23.47 5.01 -1.13
N ILE A 167 -24.42 5.09 -2.05
CA ILE A 167 -24.25 4.59 -3.40
C ILE A 167 -23.83 5.75 -4.30
N SER A 168 -22.61 5.68 -4.83
CA SER A 168 -22.02 6.70 -5.69
C SER A 168 -21.27 6.05 -6.86
N GLN A 169 -20.54 6.83 -7.64
CA GLN A 169 -19.61 6.29 -8.65
C GLN A 169 -18.40 5.60 -8.02
N ARG A 170 -18.13 5.85 -6.74
CA ARG A 170 -16.98 5.34 -5.99
C ARG A 170 -17.34 4.14 -5.12
N THR A 171 -18.65 3.87 -4.98
CA THR A 171 -19.18 2.77 -4.15
C THR A 171 -20.40 2.14 -4.82
#